data_89bf769e50d5b414e7e5d0c7fd3a76a6
#
_entry.id   89bf769e50d5b414e7e5d0c7fd3a76a6
#
_cell.length_a   1.000
_cell.length_b   1.000
_cell.length_c   1.000
_cell.angle_alpha   90.00
_cell.angle_beta   90.00
_cell.angle_gamma   90.00
#
_symmetry.space_group_name_H-M   'P 1'
#
loop_
_entity.id
_entity.type
_entity.pdbx_description
1 polymer ?
#
loop_
_entity_poly.entity_id
_entity_poly.type
_entity_poly.pdbx_seq_one_letter_code
_entity_poly.pdbx_strand_id
1 'polypeptide(L)'
;LKTNVEKSLAKIEREVMNAIEQSALRVPVFSALKHLIITGNVLVHFPKEGQMKIYPLSQYCIKRDSQGSLLEIVIKESVSPLSLSVEVRAACQVTDADEEIDLYTCIKRQEDGKYSGYQECNKVEIPGSYGTYKEDDLPYIPLRMIRVDTEDYGRSYCEEFLGDLKSIEGLSKALLESAAASSKVVFMVRPNALTKKRDLVESSNGDIITGVKDDVSVLQTEKQYDLQIVERSINTIAERLSYDFLLQSAVTRDAERVTAEEIRKLANELESALGGIYSLLSQELQLPLVNLLMKRLSAKQMIPKLPKGSIQPTIITGVEALGRGNDLQKLREFVQDMTALASVNPQAAELININDLINRIATSHGIDTEGLIKDEEQIAQEQQQAQADQAGQAAIDQGMGPAIQGAVDGVRDGSVSPEQIAQAVQQIPGGN
;
A
#
# COMPACT_ATOMS: atom_id res chain seq x y z
N LEU A 1 27.01 19.03 -4.05
CA LEU A 1 26.27 18.28 -5.09
C LEU A 1 25.49 17.13 -4.48
N LYS A 2 26.11 16.29 -3.63
CA LYS A 2 25.46 15.11 -3.03
C LYS A 2 24.31 15.51 -2.10
N THR A 3 24.52 16.48 -1.24
CA THR A 3 23.53 17.02 -0.29
C THR A 3 22.30 17.63 -0.98
N ASN A 4 22.51 18.34 -2.09
CA ASN A 4 21.40 18.92 -2.89
C ASN A 4 20.57 17.85 -3.61
N VAL A 5 21.20 16.74 -4.03
CA VAL A 5 20.48 15.61 -4.62
C VAL A 5 19.64 14.90 -3.57
N GLU A 6 20.18 14.67 -2.37
CA GLU A 6 19.46 14.04 -1.26
C GLU A 6 18.24 14.88 -0.81
N LYS A 7 18.39 16.21 -0.69
CA LYS A 7 17.28 17.13 -0.42
C LYS A 7 16.19 17.07 -1.51
N SER A 8 16.62 17.02 -2.78
CA SER A 8 15.69 16.90 -3.91
C SER A 8 14.92 15.57 -3.89
N LEU A 9 15.57 14.48 -3.50
CA LEU A 9 14.94 13.17 -3.36
C LEU A 9 13.94 13.13 -2.23
N ALA A 10 14.26 13.65 -1.05
CA ALA A 10 13.33 13.75 0.08
C ALA A 10 12.09 14.58 -0.28
N LYS A 11 12.26 15.67 -1.04
CA LYS A 11 11.15 16.47 -1.55
C LYS A 11 10.26 15.66 -2.52
N ILE A 12 10.87 14.90 -3.43
CA ILE A 12 10.11 14.04 -4.36
C ILE A 12 9.32 12.98 -3.59
N GLU A 13 9.94 12.30 -2.62
CA GLU A 13 9.27 11.29 -1.79
C GLU A 13 8.05 11.90 -1.10
N ARG A 14 8.20 13.06 -0.47
CA ARG A 14 7.11 13.76 0.21
C ARG A 14 5.97 14.14 -0.74
N GLU A 15 6.29 14.72 -1.90
CA GLU A 15 5.26 15.12 -2.87
C GLU A 15 4.52 13.91 -3.47
N VAL A 16 5.21 12.79 -3.71
CA VAL A 16 4.59 11.54 -4.16
C VAL A 16 3.67 10.96 -3.07
N MET A 17 4.11 10.95 -1.81
CA MET A 17 3.28 10.48 -0.69
C MET A 17 2.04 11.35 -0.51
N ASN A 18 2.17 12.68 -0.55
CA ASN A 18 1.05 13.61 -0.51
C ASN A 18 0.07 13.37 -1.67
N ALA A 19 0.57 13.12 -2.88
CA ALA A 19 -0.27 12.82 -4.04
C ALA A 19 -1.03 11.49 -3.88
N ILE A 20 -0.42 10.47 -3.28
CA ILE A 20 -1.06 9.19 -2.94
C ILE A 20 -2.21 9.42 -1.95
N GLU A 21 -1.98 10.21 -0.90
CA GLU A 21 -2.99 10.51 0.11
C GLU A 21 -4.15 11.33 -0.46
N GLN A 22 -3.85 12.38 -1.22
CA GLN A 22 -4.87 13.24 -1.85
C GLN A 22 -5.72 12.48 -2.88
N SER A 23 -5.15 11.51 -3.57
CA SER A 23 -5.85 10.71 -4.58
C SER A 23 -6.76 9.62 -3.98
N ALA A 24 -6.83 9.49 -2.65
CA ALA A 24 -7.67 8.52 -1.93
C ALA A 24 -7.52 7.07 -2.46
N LEU A 25 -6.30 6.68 -2.85
CA LEU A 25 -6.01 5.40 -3.51
C LEU A 25 -6.28 4.17 -2.63
N ARG A 26 -6.41 4.33 -1.32
CA ARG A 26 -6.61 3.20 -0.37
C ARG A 26 -7.84 2.36 -0.69
N VAL A 27 -8.97 2.99 -0.99
CA VAL A 27 -10.24 2.29 -1.22
C VAL A 27 -10.20 1.45 -2.51
N PRO A 28 -9.85 2.02 -3.69
CA PRO A 28 -9.78 1.23 -4.91
C PRO A 28 -8.66 0.16 -4.84
N VAL A 29 -7.51 0.44 -4.25
CA VAL A 29 -6.45 -0.56 -4.07
C VAL A 29 -6.91 -1.71 -3.18
N PHE A 30 -7.63 -1.44 -2.09
CA PHE A 30 -8.20 -2.49 -1.25
C PHE A 30 -9.22 -3.36 -2.02
N SER A 31 -10.04 -2.76 -2.87
CA SER A 31 -10.92 -3.50 -3.78
C SER A 31 -10.13 -4.36 -4.78
N ALA A 32 -9.06 -3.81 -5.36
CA ALA A 32 -8.18 -4.56 -6.26
C ALA A 32 -7.55 -5.79 -5.58
N LEU A 33 -7.07 -5.65 -4.32
CA LEU A 33 -6.51 -6.75 -3.56
C LEU A 33 -7.53 -7.86 -3.29
N LYS A 34 -8.79 -7.53 -3.01
CA LYS A 34 -9.86 -8.52 -2.87
C LYS A 34 -10.05 -9.33 -4.18
N HIS A 35 -10.10 -8.64 -5.32
CA HIS A 35 -10.21 -9.31 -6.62
C HIS A 35 -8.99 -10.21 -6.89
N LEU A 36 -7.79 -9.76 -6.55
CA LEU A 36 -6.58 -10.57 -6.70
C LEU A 36 -6.64 -11.88 -5.90
N ILE A 37 -7.09 -11.85 -4.64
CA ILE A 37 -7.22 -13.05 -3.81
C ILE A 37 -8.24 -14.02 -4.42
N ILE A 38 -9.38 -13.50 -4.93
CA ILE A 38 -10.49 -14.33 -5.39
C ILE A 38 -10.27 -14.85 -6.82
N THR A 39 -9.90 -13.95 -7.77
CA THR A 39 -9.81 -14.28 -9.20
C THR A 39 -8.39 -14.36 -9.72
N GLY A 40 -7.40 -13.97 -8.90
CA GLY A 40 -5.99 -13.93 -9.29
C GLY A 40 -5.62 -12.79 -10.23
N ASN A 41 -6.60 -12.01 -10.70
CA ASN A 41 -6.42 -11.00 -11.74
C ASN A 41 -7.30 -9.80 -11.49
N VAL A 42 -6.76 -8.61 -11.74
CA VAL A 42 -7.52 -7.36 -11.72
C VAL A 42 -6.83 -6.33 -12.61
N LEU A 43 -7.60 -5.51 -13.30
CA LEU A 43 -7.06 -4.40 -14.07
C LEU A 43 -7.33 -3.09 -13.32
N VAL A 44 -6.25 -2.37 -13.05
CA VAL A 44 -6.29 -1.04 -12.45
C VAL A 44 -6.14 0.00 -13.54
N HIS A 45 -7.06 0.94 -13.62
CA HIS A 45 -6.97 2.11 -14.47
C HIS A 45 -6.77 3.36 -13.62
N PHE A 46 -5.63 4.00 -13.80
CA PHE A 46 -5.28 5.24 -13.14
C PHE A 46 -5.34 6.41 -14.14
N PRO A 47 -6.52 7.03 -14.36
CA PRO A 47 -6.71 8.09 -15.36
C PRO A 47 -5.91 9.34 -14.97
N LYS A 48 -5.61 10.20 -15.95
CA LYS A 48 -4.94 11.49 -15.69
C LYS A 48 -5.77 12.41 -14.81
N GLU A 49 -7.08 12.38 -14.98
CA GLU A 49 -8.07 13.12 -14.21
C GLU A 49 -9.13 12.15 -13.67
N GLY A 50 -9.64 12.41 -12.48
CA GLY A 50 -10.63 11.57 -11.83
C GLY A 50 -10.01 10.51 -10.90
N GLN A 51 -10.87 9.61 -10.44
CA GLN A 51 -10.51 8.56 -9.47
C GLN A 51 -9.98 7.31 -10.17
N MET A 52 -9.15 6.55 -9.45
CA MET A 52 -8.70 5.22 -9.88
C MET A 52 -9.91 4.29 -10.04
N LYS A 53 -10.00 3.62 -11.19
CA LYS A 53 -11.02 2.61 -11.50
C LYS A 53 -10.43 1.21 -11.41
N ILE A 54 -11.24 0.27 -10.96
CA ILE A 54 -10.88 -1.15 -10.84
C ILE A 54 -11.83 -1.95 -11.73
N TYR A 55 -11.27 -2.75 -12.62
CA TYR A 55 -12.03 -3.66 -13.48
C TYR A 55 -11.82 -5.10 -13.01
N PRO A 56 -12.89 -5.79 -12.60
CA PRO A 56 -12.83 -7.22 -12.30
C PRO A 56 -12.57 -8.04 -13.57
N LEU A 57 -12.11 -9.29 -13.42
CA LEU A 57 -11.76 -10.18 -14.52
C LEU A 57 -12.90 -10.39 -15.54
N SER A 58 -14.16 -10.25 -15.12
CA SER A 58 -15.34 -10.35 -16.00
C SER A 58 -15.49 -9.18 -16.99
N GLN A 59 -14.78 -8.06 -16.77
CA GLN A 59 -14.93 -6.85 -17.57
C GLN A 59 -13.75 -6.57 -18.51
N TYR A 60 -12.70 -7.41 -18.51
CA TYR A 60 -11.58 -7.21 -19.42
C TYR A 60 -10.98 -8.51 -19.92
N CYS A 61 -10.33 -8.43 -21.08
CA CYS A 61 -9.48 -9.46 -21.61
C CYS A 61 -8.08 -8.92 -21.82
N ILE A 62 -7.09 -9.77 -21.63
CA ILE A 62 -5.68 -9.40 -21.75
C ILE A 62 -4.94 -10.45 -22.58
N LYS A 63 -3.94 -9.98 -23.34
CA LYS A 63 -2.98 -10.81 -24.04
C LYS A 63 -1.57 -10.39 -23.70
N ARG A 64 -0.71 -11.36 -23.43
CA ARG A 64 0.71 -11.16 -23.10
C ARG A 64 1.60 -11.94 -24.04
N ASP A 65 2.86 -11.58 -24.08
CA ASP A 65 3.90 -12.37 -24.75
C ASP A 65 4.43 -13.48 -23.83
N SER A 66 5.33 -14.31 -24.36
CA SER A 66 5.97 -15.40 -23.61
C SER A 66 6.83 -14.93 -22.43
N GLN A 67 7.18 -13.64 -22.37
CA GLN A 67 7.94 -13.04 -21.27
C GLN A 67 7.01 -12.36 -20.25
N GLY A 68 5.70 -12.34 -20.52
CA GLY A 68 4.69 -11.73 -19.68
C GLY A 68 4.47 -10.24 -19.94
N SER A 69 5.08 -9.67 -21.00
CA SER A 69 4.87 -8.27 -21.37
C SER A 69 3.47 -8.11 -21.99
N LEU A 70 2.86 -6.96 -21.72
CA LEU A 70 1.53 -6.65 -22.21
C LEU A 70 1.52 -6.44 -23.73
N LEU A 71 0.63 -7.15 -24.43
CA LEU A 71 0.40 -6.97 -25.88
C LEU A 71 -0.91 -6.25 -26.15
N GLU A 72 -2.00 -6.66 -25.49
CA GLU A 72 -3.34 -6.14 -25.76
C GLU A 72 -4.22 -6.19 -24.50
N ILE A 73 -5.03 -5.17 -24.31
CA ILE A 73 -6.11 -5.12 -23.31
C ILE A 73 -7.39 -4.70 -24.02
N VAL A 74 -8.48 -5.40 -23.75
CA VAL A 74 -9.83 -5.00 -24.14
C VAL A 74 -10.68 -4.93 -22.88
N ILE A 75 -11.30 -3.78 -22.64
CA ILE A 75 -12.15 -3.53 -21.47
C ILE A 75 -13.58 -3.37 -21.98
N LYS A 76 -14.53 -4.00 -21.32
CA LYS A 76 -15.96 -3.85 -21.55
C LYS A 76 -16.60 -3.12 -20.36
N GLU A 77 -17.23 -1.98 -20.62
CA GLU A 77 -18.01 -1.22 -19.64
C GLU A 77 -19.46 -1.11 -20.13
N SER A 78 -20.44 -1.34 -19.25
CA SER A 78 -21.83 -1.00 -19.52
C SER A 78 -22.05 0.43 -19.07
N VAL A 79 -22.42 1.30 -19.97
CA VAL A 79 -22.56 2.74 -19.73
C VAL A 79 -23.93 3.24 -20.14
N SER A 80 -24.48 4.16 -19.35
CA SER A 80 -25.71 4.86 -19.74
C SER A 80 -25.42 5.79 -20.93
N PRO A 81 -26.27 5.79 -21.97
CA PRO A 81 -26.16 6.72 -23.08
C PRO A 81 -26.07 8.17 -22.68
N LEU A 82 -26.68 8.53 -21.54
CA LEU A 82 -26.66 9.90 -21.02
C LEU A 82 -25.26 10.37 -20.59
N SER A 83 -24.35 9.43 -20.31
CA SER A 83 -22.95 9.74 -19.97
C SER A 83 -22.10 10.08 -21.19
N LEU A 84 -22.56 9.76 -22.38
CA LEU A 84 -21.88 10.03 -23.65
C LEU A 84 -22.30 11.37 -24.23
N SER A 85 -21.38 12.05 -24.94
CA SER A 85 -21.70 13.29 -25.65
C SER A 85 -22.72 13.02 -26.77
N VAL A 86 -23.45 14.09 -27.14
CA VAL A 86 -24.46 13.98 -28.21
C VAL A 86 -23.85 13.48 -29.53
N GLU A 87 -22.62 13.90 -29.83
CA GLU A 87 -21.89 13.50 -31.04
C GLU A 87 -21.55 12.01 -31.03
N VAL A 88 -21.11 11.48 -29.88
CA VAL A 88 -20.79 10.06 -29.70
C VAL A 88 -22.06 9.20 -29.79
N ARG A 89 -23.17 9.64 -29.18
CA ARG A 89 -24.46 8.94 -29.28
C ARG A 89 -24.94 8.84 -30.73
N ALA A 90 -24.83 9.94 -31.47
CA ALA A 90 -25.20 9.97 -32.89
C ALA A 90 -24.30 9.06 -33.73
N ALA A 91 -22.97 9.08 -33.49
CA ALA A 91 -22.02 8.22 -34.20
C ALA A 91 -22.27 6.72 -33.91
N CYS A 92 -22.59 6.38 -32.68
CA CYS A 92 -22.86 4.99 -32.24
C CYS A 92 -24.29 4.54 -32.51
N GLN A 93 -25.13 5.37 -33.18
CA GLN A 93 -26.53 5.08 -33.50
C GLN A 93 -27.38 4.67 -32.30
N VAL A 94 -27.13 5.28 -31.15
CA VAL A 94 -27.87 5.02 -29.91
C VAL A 94 -29.21 5.75 -29.99
N THR A 95 -30.29 5.00 -30.09
CA THR A 95 -31.66 5.54 -30.24
C THR A 95 -32.43 5.58 -28.92
N ASP A 96 -32.12 4.67 -28.00
CA ASP A 96 -32.76 4.59 -26.70
C ASP A 96 -31.84 5.19 -25.62
N ALA A 97 -32.35 6.11 -24.84
CA ALA A 97 -31.58 6.76 -23.76
C ALA A 97 -31.60 5.95 -22.45
N ASP A 98 -32.51 5.00 -22.32
CA ASP A 98 -32.73 4.24 -21.10
C ASP A 98 -32.02 2.86 -21.11
N GLU A 99 -31.62 2.38 -22.30
CA GLU A 99 -30.91 1.11 -22.44
C GLU A 99 -29.40 1.29 -22.29
N GLU A 100 -28.77 0.56 -21.35
CA GLU A 100 -27.32 0.55 -21.20
C GLU A 100 -26.64 -0.02 -22.45
N ILE A 101 -25.53 0.58 -22.84
CA ILE A 101 -24.76 0.20 -24.00
C ILE A 101 -23.36 -0.28 -23.61
N ASP A 102 -22.87 -1.22 -24.36
CA ASP A 102 -21.52 -1.75 -24.19
C ASP A 102 -20.49 -0.83 -24.85
N LEU A 103 -19.60 -0.30 -24.02
CA LEU A 103 -18.44 0.47 -24.44
C LEU A 103 -17.19 -0.40 -24.34
N TYR A 104 -16.47 -0.54 -25.43
CA TYR A 104 -15.22 -1.27 -25.46
C TYR A 104 -14.04 -0.29 -25.54
N THR A 105 -13.06 -0.46 -24.65
CA THR A 105 -11.78 0.25 -24.72
C THR A 105 -10.69 -0.75 -25.12
N CYS A 106 -10.10 -0.55 -26.29
CA CYS A 106 -9.04 -1.39 -26.84
C CYS A 106 -7.69 -0.70 -26.70
N ILE A 107 -6.70 -1.39 -26.15
CA ILE A 107 -5.32 -0.93 -26.01
C ILE A 107 -4.41 -1.99 -26.60
N LYS A 108 -3.58 -1.61 -27.58
CA LYS A 108 -2.74 -2.54 -28.32
C LYS A 108 -1.33 -2.02 -28.48
N ARG A 109 -0.34 -2.89 -28.23
CA ARG A 109 1.07 -2.60 -28.46
C ARG A 109 1.35 -2.53 -29.95
N GLN A 110 2.05 -1.49 -30.36
CA GLN A 110 2.51 -1.26 -31.72
C GLN A 110 3.95 -1.77 -31.91
N GLU A 111 4.38 -1.90 -33.16
CA GLU A 111 5.75 -2.33 -33.50
C GLU A 111 6.83 -1.39 -32.96
N ASP A 112 6.50 -0.10 -32.77
CA ASP A 112 7.43 0.90 -32.20
C ASP A 112 7.53 0.83 -30.67
N GLY A 113 6.88 -0.17 -30.01
CA GLY A 113 6.87 -0.37 -28.57
C GLY A 113 5.92 0.54 -27.81
N LYS A 114 5.17 1.43 -28.48
CA LYS A 114 4.12 2.24 -27.86
C LYS A 114 2.79 1.49 -27.85
N TYR A 115 1.86 1.97 -27.04
CA TYR A 115 0.48 1.47 -27.01
C TYR A 115 -0.44 2.47 -27.69
N SER A 116 -1.28 1.99 -28.60
CA SER A 116 -2.42 2.75 -29.12
C SER A 116 -3.67 2.34 -28.37
N GLY A 117 -4.52 3.31 -28.04
CA GLY A 117 -5.80 3.09 -27.40
C GLY A 117 -6.92 3.77 -28.19
N TYR A 118 -8.07 3.10 -28.32
CA TYR A 118 -9.30 3.65 -28.88
C TYR A 118 -10.51 3.06 -28.19
N GLN A 119 -11.65 3.72 -28.34
CA GLN A 119 -12.92 3.24 -27.80
C GLN A 119 -13.89 2.91 -28.94
N GLU A 120 -14.69 1.89 -28.73
CA GLU A 120 -15.67 1.39 -29.67
C GLU A 120 -17.02 1.18 -28.99
N CYS A 121 -18.09 1.57 -29.64
CA CYS A 121 -19.45 1.33 -29.22
C CYS A 121 -20.26 0.87 -30.43
N ASN A 122 -21.05 -0.20 -30.30
CA ASN A 122 -21.86 -0.78 -31.39
C ASN A 122 -21.05 -1.07 -32.68
N LYS A 123 -19.77 -1.51 -32.51
CA LYS A 123 -18.82 -1.77 -33.62
C LYS A 123 -18.45 -0.50 -34.41
N VAL A 124 -18.64 0.66 -33.82
CA VAL A 124 -18.22 1.95 -34.38
C VAL A 124 -17.17 2.56 -33.48
N GLU A 125 -16.03 2.92 -34.06
CA GLU A 125 -14.97 3.61 -33.31
C GLU A 125 -15.45 5.02 -32.94
N ILE A 126 -15.26 5.40 -31.67
CA ILE A 126 -15.68 6.69 -31.16
C ILE A 126 -14.72 7.77 -31.64
N PRO A 127 -15.21 8.80 -32.35
CA PRO A 127 -14.38 9.90 -32.82
C PRO A 127 -13.66 10.60 -31.66
N GLY A 128 -12.34 10.82 -31.81
CA GLY A 128 -11.53 11.50 -30.80
C GLY A 128 -11.09 10.64 -29.62
N SER A 129 -11.44 9.33 -29.58
CA SER A 129 -11.02 8.41 -28.53
C SER A 129 -9.60 7.89 -28.71
N TYR A 130 -9.01 8.08 -29.89
CA TYR A 130 -7.67 7.57 -30.19
C TYR A 130 -6.60 8.28 -29.38
N GLY A 131 -5.74 7.50 -28.74
CA GLY A 131 -4.59 7.99 -27.97
C GLY A 131 -3.39 7.04 -28.10
N THR A 132 -2.19 7.60 -27.89
CA THR A 132 -0.96 6.82 -27.83
C THR A 132 -0.29 7.00 -26.48
N TYR A 133 0.23 5.91 -25.94
CA TYR A 133 0.91 5.87 -24.65
C TYR A 133 2.29 5.26 -24.84
N LYS A 134 3.30 5.79 -24.13
CA LYS A 134 4.57 5.08 -23.94
C LYS A 134 4.34 3.99 -22.90
N GLU A 135 5.19 2.97 -22.92
CA GLU A 135 5.10 1.86 -21.95
C GLU A 135 5.06 2.36 -20.50
N ASP A 136 5.92 3.31 -20.16
CA ASP A 136 5.94 3.89 -18.80
C ASP A 136 4.79 4.90 -18.51
N ASP A 137 3.99 5.28 -19.49
CA ASP A 137 2.87 6.24 -19.34
C ASP A 137 1.51 5.58 -19.46
N LEU A 138 1.49 4.26 -19.61
CA LEU A 138 0.26 3.50 -19.76
C LEU A 138 -0.54 3.57 -18.44
N PRO A 139 -1.76 4.15 -18.44
CA PRO A 139 -2.55 4.29 -17.22
C PRO A 139 -3.27 3.01 -16.81
N TYR A 140 -3.07 1.92 -17.53
CA TYR A 140 -3.69 0.63 -17.31
C TYR A 140 -2.66 -0.35 -16.77
N ILE A 141 -2.90 -0.84 -15.55
CA ILE A 141 -1.98 -1.71 -14.81
C ILE A 141 -2.68 -3.04 -14.57
N PRO A 142 -2.41 -4.08 -15.38
CA PRO A 142 -2.98 -5.40 -15.20
C PRO A 142 -2.17 -6.20 -14.16
N LEU A 143 -2.80 -6.49 -13.03
CA LEU A 143 -2.20 -7.17 -11.89
C LEU A 143 -2.49 -8.66 -11.90
N ARG A 144 -1.53 -9.44 -11.41
CA ARG A 144 -1.62 -10.88 -11.18
C ARG A 144 -1.29 -11.20 -9.73
N MET A 145 -1.98 -12.18 -9.14
CA MET A 145 -1.66 -12.66 -7.80
C MET A 145 -0.48 -13.64 -7.82
N ILE A 146 -0.58 -14.67 -8.66
CA ILE A 146 0.48 -15.65 -8.88
C ILE A 146 0.76 -15.69 -10.38
N ARG A 147 1.99 -15.36 -10.75
CA ARG A 147 2.41 -15.41 -12.15
C ARG A 147 2.70 -16.84 -12.56
N VAL A 148 2.12 -17.25 -13.68
CA VAL A 148 2.46 -18.50 -14.37
C VAL A 148 3.09 -18.13 -15.71
N ASP A 149 4.28 -18.65 -15.97
CA ASP A 149 4.96 -18.39 -17.23
C ASP A 149 4.16 -18.98 -18.38
N THR A 150 4.09 -18.27 -19.49
CA THR A 150 3.30 -18.60 -20.70
C THR A 150 1.79 -18.41 -20.61
N GLU A 151 1.25 -18.03 -19.44
CA GLU A 151 -0.18 -17.73 -19.31
C GLU A 151 -0.42 -16.20 -19.35
N ASP A 152 -1.51 -15.79 -20.00
CA ASP A 152 -1.93 -14.39 -20.08
C ASP A 152 -2.43 -13.87 -18.71
N TYR A 153 -3.02 -14.78 -17.93
CA TYR A 153 -3.62 -14.50 -16.63
C TYR A 153 -2.81 -15.15 -15.50
N GLY A 154 -2.87 -14.52 -14.33
CA GLY A 154 -2.35 -15.09 -13.09
C GLY A 154 -3.37 -16.03 -12.44
N ARG A 155 -2.90 -16.89 -11.52
CA ARG A 155 -3.75 -17.75 -10.71
C ARG A 155 -4.12 -17.09 -9.40
N SER A 156 -5.29 -17.44 -8.89
CA SER A 156 -5.77 -16.89 -7.62
C SER A 156 -5.25 -17.71 -6.43
N TYR A 157 -5.18 -17.06 -5.30
CA TYR A 157 -4.86 -17.75 -4.05
C TYR A 157 -5.99 -18.73 -3.67
N CYS A 158 -7.24 -18.33 -3.91
CA CYS A 158 -8.39 -19.21 -3.69
C CYS A 158 -8.41 -20.45 -4.60
N GLU A 159 -7.81 -20.39 -5.78
CA GLU A 159 -7.73 -21.53 -6.71
C GLU A 159 -6.89 -22.67 -6.15
N GLU A 160 -5.81 -22.36 -5.42
CA GLU A 160 -4.95 -23.37 -4.78
C GLU A 160 -5.71 -24.16 -3.71
N PHE A 161 -6.64 -23.53 -3.01
CA PHE A 161 -7.45 -24.14 -1.94
C PHE A 161 -8.89 -24.44 -2.35
N LEU A 162 -9.18 -24.46 -3.67
CA LEU A 162 -10.53 -24.64 -4.18
C LEU A 162 -11.16 -25.97 -3.75
N GLY A 163 -10.36 -27.02 -3.63
CA GLY A 163 -10.82 -28.33 -3.15
C GLY A 163 -11.36 -28.28 -1.72
N ASP A 164 -10.65 -27.60 -0.83
CA ASP A 164 -11.05 -27.45 0.57
C ASP A 164 -12.23 -26.49 0.73
N LEU A 165 -12.25 -25.39 -0.04
CA LEU A 165 -13.37 -24.44 -0.07
C LEU A 165 -14.68 -25.12 -0.52
N LYS A 166 -14.63 -25.93 -1.57
CA LYS A 166 -15.79 -26.72 -2.04
C LYS A 166 -16.21 -27.79 -1.03
N SER A 167 -15.25 -28.41 -0.37
CA SER A 167 -15.52 -29.43 0.65
C SER A 167 -16.24 -28.82 1.86
N ILE A 168 -15.78 -27.68 2.37
CA ILE A 168 -16.43 -27.01 3.51
C ILE A 168 -17.81 -26.49 3.14
N GLU A 169 -18.01 -25.98 1.94
CA GLU A 169 -19.31 -25.56 1.42
C GLU A 169 -20.28 -26.75 1.35
N GLY A 170 -19.87 -27.87 0.74
CA GLY A 170 -20.68 -29.08 0.62
C GLY A 170 -21.06 -29.69 1.97
N LEU A 171 -20.09 -29.80 2.89
CA LEU A 171 -20.32 -30.32 4.22
C LEU A 171 -21.23 -29.40 5.05
N SER A 172 -21.04 -28.09 4.98
CA SER A 172 -21.87 -27.11 5.67
C SER A 172 -23.31 -27.14 5.16
N LYS A 173 -23.51 -27.25 3.85
CA LYS A 173 -24.82 -27.42 3.23
C LYS A 173 -25.48 -28.69 3.71
N ALA A 174 -24.78 -29.84 3.66
CA ALA A 174 -25.30 -31.12 4.13
C ALA A 174 -25.67 -31.10 5.63
N LEU A 175 -24.85 -30.41 6.46
CA LEU A 175 -25.14 -30.22 7.89
C LEU A 175 -26.45 -29.44 8.11
N LEU A 176 -26.61 -28.32 7.40
CA LEU A 176 -27.83 -27.49 7.48
C LEU A 176 -29.09 -28.24 7.00
N GLU A 177 -28.99 -28.95 5.86
CA GLU A 177 -30.08 -29.75 5.33
C GLU A 177 -30.45 -30.89 6.29
N SER A 178 -29.48 -31.58 6.88
CA SER A 178 -29.69 -32.63 7.85
C SER A 178 -30.26 -32.09 9.16
N ALA A 179 -29.83 -30.94 9.63
CA ALA A 179 -30.37 -30.27 10.80
C ALA A 179 -31.84 -29.84 10.57
N ALA A 180 -32.14 -29.30 9.40
CA ALA A 180 -33.50 -28.94 8.99
C ALA A 180 -34.41 -30.18 8.87
N ALA A 181 -33.93 -31.29 8.35
CA ALA A 181 -34.66 -32.54 8.30
C ALA A 181 -34.89 -33.13 9.70
N SER A 182 -33.88 -33.10 10.56
CA SER A 182 -33.96 -33.60 11.94
C SER A 182 -34.86 -32.75 12.84
N SER A 183 -35.09 -31.48 12.50
CA SER A 183 -36.02 -30.61 13.22
C SER A 183 -37.49 -30.94 12.97
N LYS A 184 -37.77 -31.73 11.91
CA LYS A 184 -39.15 -32.21 11.64
C LYS A 184 -39.48 -33.37 12.55
N VAL A 185 -40.28 -33.14 13.58
CA VAL A 185 -40.83 -34.19 14.41
C VAL A 185 -42.11 -34.70 13.75
N VAL A 186 -42.11 -35.96 13.33
CA VAL A 186 -43.32 -36.62 12.79
C VAL A 186 -43.78 -37.68 13.77
N PHE A 187 -45.00 -37.50 14.26
CA PHE A 187 -45.66 -38.50 15.12
C PHE A 187 -46.37 -39.53 14.24
N MET A 188 -46.09 -40.80 14.46
CA MET A 188 -46.80 -41.92 13.84
C MET A 188 -47.70 -42.56 14.86
N VAL A 189 -48.97 -42.75 14.51
CA VAL A 189 -49.96 -43.46 15.30
C VAL A 189 -50.25 -44.80 14.62
N ARG A 190 -50.21 -45.89 15.36
CA ARG A 190 -50.50 -47.23 14.82
C ARG A 190 -51.89 -47.30 14.19
N PRO A 191 -52.10 -48.01 13.08
CA PRO A 191 -53.42 -48.31 12.55
C PRO A 191 -54.18 -49.09 13.66
N ASN A 192 -55.39 -48.71 14.01
CA ASN A 192 -56.18 -49.30 15.06
C ASN A 192 -55.73 -49.01 16.51
N ALA A 193 -55.00 -47.96 16.76
CA ALA A 193 -54.62 -47.49 18.06
C ALA A 193 -55.85 -47.01 18.87
N LEU A 194 -55.81 -47.24 20.18
CA LEU A 194 -56.78 -46.67 21.10
C LEU A 194 -56.60 -45.13 21.22
N THR A 195 -55.45 -44.66 21.05
CA THR A 195 -55.07 -43.23 21.05
C THR A 195 -55.56 -42.58 19.76
N LYS A 196 -56.45 -41.62 19.83
CA LYS A 196 -57.02 -40.94 18.68
C LYS A 196 -56.08 -39.80 18.26
N LYS A 197 -55.80 -39.71 16.93
CA LYS A 197 -54.97 -38.64 16.34
C LYS A 197 -55.49 -37.25 16.72
N ARG A 198 -56.81 -37.07 16.80
CA ARG A 198 -57.42 -35.78 17.08
C ARG A 198 -57.12 -35.32 18.52
N ASP A 199 -57.22 -36.25 19.50
CA ASP A 199 -56.96 -35.93 20.91
C ASP A 199 -55.49 -35.51 21.13
N LEU A 200 -54.58 -36.09 20.38
CA LEU A 200 -53.15 -35.72 20.39
C LEU A 200 -52.88 -34.33 19.80
N VAL A 201 -53.56 -33.95 18.72
CA VAL A 201 -53.37 -32.67 18.04
C VAL A 201 -54.02 -31.51 18.79
N GLU A 202 -55.17 -31.78 19.46
CA GLU A 202 -55.96 -30.78 20.19
C GLU A 202 -55.46 -30.61 21.64
N SER A 203 -54.62 -31.52 22.18
CA SER A 203 -54.13 -31.46 23.54
C SER A 203 -53.11 -30.36 23.76
N SER A 204 -53.24 -29.66 24.89
CA SER A 204 -52.29 -28.66 25.37
C SER A 204 -51.30 -29.26 26.40
N ASN A 205 -50.28 -28.52 26.74
CA ASN A 205 -49.29 -28.97 27.72
C ASN A 205 -49.92 -29.16 29.10
N GLY A 206 -49.91 -30.40 29.61
CA GLY A 206 -50.54 -30.80 30.89
C GLY A 206 -51.87 -31.45 30.74
N ASP A 207 -52.45 -31.63 29.54
CA ASP A 207 -53.74 -32.31 29.32
C ASP A 207 -53.60 -33.82 29.52
N ILE A 208 -54.68 -34.41 30.03
CA ILE A 208 -54.80 -35.85 30.23
C ILE A 208 -55.65 -36.43 29.08
N ILE A 209 -55.01 -37.20 28.24
CA ILE A 209 -55.66 -37.90 27.12
C ILE A 209 -55.73 -39.39 27.38
N THR A 210 -56.74 -40.04 26.85
CA THR A 210 -56.92 -41.50 26.93
C THR A 210 -56.11 -42.14 25.80
N GLY A 211 -55.16 -43.07 26.13
CA GLY A 211 -54.35 -43.73 25.11
C GLY A 211 -53.37 -44.70 25.72
N VAL A 212 -52.64 -45.38 24.84
CA VAL A 212 -51.53 -46.28 25.20
C VAL A 212 -50.24 -45.64 24.69
N LYS A 213 -49.21 -45.57 25.56
CA LYS A 213 -47.92 -44.94 25.19
C LYS A 213 -47.28 -45.51 23.92
N ASP A 214 -47.44 -46.82 23.71
CA ASP A 214 -46.87 -47.53 22.58
C ASP A 214 -47.61 -47.34 21.24
N ASP A 215 -48.76 -46.69 21.27
CA ASP A 215 -49.56 -46.35 20.08
C ASP A 215 -48.92 -45.21 19.27
N VAL A 216 -48.12 -44.36 19.93
CA VAL A 216 -47.49 -43.20 19.32
C VAL A 216 -45.99 -43.39 19.30
N SER A 217 -45.45 -43.35 18.11
CA SER A 217 -43.99 -43.33 17.93
C SER A 217 -43.55 -42.03 17.24
N VAL A 218 -42.42 -41.54 17.63
CA VAL A 218 -41.80 -40.36 17.00
C VAL A 218 -40.82 -40.83 15.93
N LEU A 219 -41.06 -40.43 14.70
CA LEU A 219 -40.07 -40.64 13.64
C LEU A 219 -39.02 -39.56 13.77
N GLN A 220 -37.96 -39.85 14.51
CA GLN A 220 -36.73 -39.03 14.56
C GLN A 220 -35.61 -39.74 13.84
N THR A 221 -34.87 -38.98 13.08
CA THR A 221 -33.66 -39.48 12.42
C THR A 221 -32.53 -39.46 13.43
N GLU A 222 -32.13 -40.63 13.95
CA GLU A 222 -31.00 -40.77 14.91
C GLU A 222 -29.66 -40.62 14.19
N LYS A 223 -29.36 -39.43 13.68
CA LYS A 223 -28.11 -39.12 12.97
C LYS A 223 -27.20 -38.15 13.77
N GLN A 224 -27.41 -38.01 15.07
CA GLN A 224 -26.64 -37.07 15.90
C GLN A 224 -25.15 -37.35 15.84
N TYR A 225 -24.74 -38.63 15.82
CA TYR A 225 -23.36 -39.04 15.77
C TYR A 225 -22.70 -38.66 14.41
N ASP A 226 -23.43 -38.88 13.32
CA ASP A 226 -22.93 -38.54 11.98
C ASP A 226 -22.78 -37.02 11.83
N LEU A 227 -23.70 -36.23 12.38
CA LEU A 227 -23.64 -34.77 12.36
C LEU A 227 -22.40 -34.23 13.14
N GLN A 228 -22.06 -34.86 14.27
CA GLN A 228 -20.86 -34.49 15.01
C GLN A 228 -19.56 -34.78 14.23
N ILE A 229 -19.51 -35.87 13.45
CA ILE A 229 -18.36 -36.17 12.59
C ILE A 229 -18.25 -35.13 11.49
N VAL A 230 -19.36 -34.76 10.86
CA VAL A 230 -19.39 -33.71 9.82
C VAL A 230 -18.93 -32.36 10.39
N GLU A 231 -19.42 -31.98 11.57
CA GLU A 231 -19.00 -30.75 12.25
C GLU A 231 -17.50 -30.73 12.57
N ARG A 232 -16.94 -31.83 13.07
CA ARG A 232 -15.49 -31.95 13.29
C ARG A 232 -14.70 -31.81 11.99
N SER A 233 -15.19 -32.43 10.91
CA SER A 233 -14.56 -32.32 9.59
C SER A 233 -14.58 -30.88 9.07
N ILE A 234 -15.70 -30.17 9.23
CA ILE A 234 -15.81 -28.75 8.89
C ILE A 234 -14.79 -27.92 9.68
N ASN A 235 -14.72 -28.13 10.99
CA ASN A 235 -13.79 -27.40 11.86
C ASN A 235 -12.34 -27.67 11.49
N THR A 236 -11.96 -28.92 11.19
CA THR A 236 -10.61 -29.27 10.75
C THR A 236 -10.24 -28.61 9.43
N ILE A 237 -11.16 -28.58 8.45
CA ILE A 237 -10.92 -27.89 7.17
C ILE A 237 -10.85 -26.38 7.39
N ALA A 238 -11.73 -25.82 8.23
CA ALA A 238 -11.73 -24.39 8.54
C ALA A 238 -10.43 -23.95 9.24
N GLU A 239 -9.91 -24.76 10.18
CA GLU A 239 -8.61 -24.51 10.83
C GLU A 239 -7.45 -24.55 9.82
N ARG A 240 -7.43 -25.53 8.91
CA ARG A 240 -6.44 -25.62 7.85
C ARG A 240 -6.50 -24.41 6.92
N LEU A 241 -7.69 -24.06 6.42
CA LEU A 241 -7.88 -22.86 5.60
C LEU A 241 -7.51 -21.57 6.34
N SER A 242 -7.82 -21.48 7.63
CA SER A 242 -7.42 -20.32 8.45
C SER A 242 -5.89 -20.19 8.54
N TYR A 243 -5.18 -21.28 8.62
CA TYR A 243 -3.72 -21.30 8.60
C TYR A 243 -3.19 -20.91 7.22
N ASP A 244 -3.73 -21.50 6.15
CA ASP A 244 -3.32 -21.27 4.77
C ASP A 244 -3.59 -19.83 4.34
N PHE A 245 -4.73 -19.24 4.74
CA PHE A 245 -5.05 -17.82 4.50
C PHE A 245 -4.45 -16.87 5.54
N LEU A 246 -3.53 -17.34 6.39
CA LEU A 246 -2.80 -16.56 7.39
C LEU A 246 -3.69 -15.79 8.38
N LEU A 247 -4.94 -16.21 8.56
CA LEU A 247 -5.88 -15.57 9.48
C LEU A 247 -5.41 -15.66 10.94
N GLN A 248 -4.75 -16.75 11.32
CA GLN A 248 -4.23 -16.93 12.69
C GLN A 248 -3.03 -16.04 12.99
N SER A 249 -2.25 -15.68 11.96
CA SER A 249 -1.13 -14.75 12.12
C SER A 249 -1.59 -13.29 12.21
N ALA A 250 -2.79 -12.99 11.66
CA ALA A 250 -3.40 -11.65 11.76
C ALA A 250 -4.21 -11.46 13.05
N VAL A 251 -4.69 -12.54 13.66
CA VAL A 251 -5.34 -12.50 14.98
C VAL A 251 -4.25 -12.46 16.04
N THR A 252 -3.80 -11.26 16.36
CA THR A 252 -3.08 -11.01 17.60
C THR A 252 -3.87 -11.67 18.72
N ARG A 253 -3.29 -12.66 19.40
CA ARG A 253 -3.87 -13.17 20.65
C ARG A 253 -4.24 -11.96 21.49
N ASP A 254 -5.46 -11.93 21.96
CA ASP A 254 -5.99 -10.92 22.89
C ASP A 254 -5.27 -11.10 24.26
N ALA A 255 -3.96 -11.02 24.22
CA ALA A 255 -3.06 -11.15 25.36
C ALA A 255 -2.54 -9.74 25.68
N GLU A 256 -2.87 -9.27 26.85
CA GLU A 256 -2.48 -7.96 27.42
C GLU A 256 -0.98 -7.62 27.36
N ARG A 257 -0.11 -8.49 26.81
CA ARG A 257 1.34 -8.31 26.73
C ARG A 257 1.93 -8.96 25.49
N VAL A 258 1.65 -8.42 24.31
CA VAL A 258 2.40 -8.78 23.10
C VAL A 258 3.72 -8.01 23.10
N THR A 259 4.84 -8.71 23.10
CA THR A 259 6.16 -8.10 23.05
C THR A 259 6.48 -7.60 21.62
N ALA A 260 7.27 -6.54 21.50
CA ALA A 260 7.74 -6.06 20.19
C ALA A 260 8.48 -7.15 19.39
N GLU A 261 9.12 -8.09 20.08
CA GLU A 261 9.82 -9.24 19.48
C GLU A 261 8.85 -10.25 18.87
N GLU A 262 7.70 -10.48 19.51
CA GLU A 262 6.64 -11.36 18.99
C GLU A 262 6.00 -10.79 17.73
N ILE A 263 5.74 -9.49 17.70
CA ILE A 263 5.26 -8.78 16.50
C ILE A 263 6.28 -8.89 15.36
N ARG A 264 7.58 -8.74 15.66
CA ARG A 264 8.65 -8.86 14.67
C ARG A 264 8.75 -10.27 14.11
N LYS A 265 8.67 -11.29 14.97
CA LYS A 265 8.69 -12.69 14.55
C LYS A 265 7.51 -13.03 13.64
N LEU A 266 6.31 -12.57 14.01
CA LEU A 266 5.11 -12.72 13.20
C LEU A 266 5.23 -12.04 11.84
N ALA A 267 5.77 -10.82 11.81
CA ALA A 267 6.02 -10.09 10.57
C ALA A 267 7.03 -10.83 9.67
N ASN A 268 8.09 -11.39 10.23
CA ASN A 268 9.07 -12.19 9.48
C ASN A 268 8.48 -13.50 8.94
N GLU A 269 7.60 -14.17 9.69
CA GLU A 269 6.87 -15.35 9.22
C GLU A 269 5.93 -15.01 8.06
N LEU A 270 5.19 -13.91 8.15
CA LEU A 270 4.34 -13.39 7.07
C LEU A 270 5.15 -13.04 5.82
N GLU A 271 6.30 -12.39 5.98
CA GLU A 271 7.17 -12.05 4.86
C GLU A 271 7.74 -13.30 4.20
N SER A 272 8.15 -14.29 4.98
CA SER A 272 8.62 -15.57 4.44
C SER A 272 7.53 -16.31 3.65
N ALA A 273 6.28 -16.26 4.13
CA ALA A 273 5.15 -16.89 3.46
C ALA A 273 4.69 -16.13 2.20
N LEU A 274 4.70 -14.80 2.24
CA LEU A 274 4.15 -13.94 1.20
C LEU A 274 5.20 -13.20 0.35
N GLY A 275 6.50 -13.42 0.60
CA GLY A 275 7.58 -12.65 -0.03
C GLY A 275 7.54 -12.63 -1.55
N GLY A 276 7.17 -13.74 -2.20
CA GLY A 276 6.98 -13.80 -3.64
C GLY A 276 5.84 -12.90 -4.14
N ILE A 277 4.73 -12.87 -3.42
CA ILE A 277 3.56 -12.05 -3.74
C ILE A 277 3.87 -10.57 -3.54
N TYR A 278 4.54 -10.22 -2.44
CA TYR A 278 4.99 -8.83 -2.21
C TYR A 278 5.93 -8.34 -3.31
N SER A 279 6.89 -9.16 -3.72
CA SER A 279 7.82 -8.83 -4.79
C SER A 279 7.08 -8.60 -6.12
N LEU A 280 6.13 -9.45 -6.46
CA LEU A 280 5.33 -9.32 -7.67
C LEU A 280 4.47 -8.06 -7.64
N LEU A 281 3.76 -7.80 -6.54
CA LEU A 281 2.93 -6.58 -6.38
C LEU A 281 3.79 -5.30 -6.37
N SER A 282 5.00 -5.36 -5.86
CA SER A 282 5.93 -4.24 -5.94
C SER A 282 6.30 -3.90 -7.38
N GLN A 283 6.53 -4.91 -8.21
CA GLN A 283 6.87 -4.75 -9.61
C GLN A 283 5.67 -4.40 -10.48
N GLU A 284 4.53 -5.07 -10.30
CA GLU A 284 3.36 -4.92 -11.18
C GLU A 284 2.44 -3.76 -10.76
N LEU A 285 2.37 -3.38 -9.48
CA LEU A 285 1.51 -2.30 -8.99
C LEU A 285 2.27 -1.07 -8.51
N GLN A 286 3.15 -1.25 -7.52
CA GLN A 286 3.72 -0.10 -6.81
C GLN A 286 4.65 0.70 -7.72
N LEU A 287 5.58 0.05 -8.41
CA LEU A 287 6.54 0.70 -9.29
C LEU A 287 5.87 1.44 -10.47
N PRO A 288 4.94 0.83 -11.23
CA PRO A 288 4.21 1.55 -12.27
C PRO A 288 3.39 2.72 -11.75
N LEU A 289 2.73 2.56 -10.59
CA LEU A 289 1.93 3.62 -9.97
C LEU A 289 2.81 4.82 -9.55
N VAL A 290 3.94 4.56 -8.89
CA VAL A 290 4.89 5.61 -8.49
C VAL A 290 5.47 6.31 -9.72
N ASN A 291 5.84 5.57 -10.76
CA ASN A 291 6.35 6.15 -12.00
C ASN A 291 5.31 7.08 -12.67
N LEU A 292 4.05 6.66 -12.73
CA LEU A 292 2.95 7.49 -13.26
C LEU A 292 2.75 8.77 -12.43
N LEU A 293 2.79 8.65 -11.10
CA LEU A 293 2.67 9.80 -10.19
C LEU A 293 3.85 10.77 -10.37
N MET A 294 5.08 10.26 -10.37
CA MET A 294 6.28 11.09 -10.58
C MET A 294 6.23 11.85 -11.90
N LYS A 295 5.82 11.20 -12.99
CA LYS A 295 5.67 11.85 -14.30
C LYS A 295 4.61 12.94 -14.27
N ARG A 296 3.46 12.70 -13.62
CA ARG A 296 2.39 13.70 -13.46
C ARG A 296 2.83 14.90 -12.64
N LEU A 297 3.52 14.66 -11.51
CA LEU A 297 4.06 15.72 -10.67
C LEU A 297 5.16 16.51 -11.39
N SER A 298 6.01 15.84 -12.16
CA SER A 298 7.01 16.50 -13.00
C SER A 298 6.38 17.36 -14.09
N ALA A 299 5.30 16.90 -14.74
CA ALA A 299 4.57 17.67 -15.72
C ALA A 299 3.91 18.93 -15.11
N LYS A 300 3.46 18.84 -13.86
CA LYS A 300 2.90 19.96 -13.07
C LYS A 300 4.00 20.85 -12.44
N GLN A 301 5.28 20.55 -12.64
CA GLN A 301 6.44 21.25 -12.06
C GLN A 301 6.46 21.25 -10.49
N MET A 302 5.80 20.29 -9.87
CA MET A 302 5.78 20.17 -8.41
C MET A 302 7.04 19.51 -7.84
N ILE A 303 7.75 18.74 -8.66
CA ILE A 303 9.00 18.07 -8.27
C ILE A 303 10.18 18.58 -9.10
N PRO A 304 11.39 18.65 -8.50
CA PRO A 304 12.59 19.07 -9.20
C PRO A 304 12.94 18.08 -10.32
N LYS A 305 13.47 18.62 -11.43
CA LYS A 305 13.95 17.79 -12.54
C LYS A 305 15.26 17.10 -12.14
N LEU A 306 15.23 15.79 -12.05
CA LEU A 306 16.42 14.99 -11.83
C LEU A 306 17.19 14.77 -13.14
N PRO A 307 18.53 14.68 -13.10
CA PRO A 307 19.32 14.31 -14.26
C PRO A 307 18.87 12.95 -14.80
N LYS A 308 18.72 12.84 -16.13
CA LYS A 308 18.30 11.59 -16.76
C LYS A 308 19.26 10.44 -16.43
N GLY A 309 18.73 9.33 -15.96
CA GLY A 309 19.51 8.11 -15.67
C GLY A 309 20.20 8.06 -14.31
N SER A 310 20.06 9.08 -13.45
CA SER A 310 20.76 9.12 -12.16
C SER A 310 20.04 8.35 -11.05
N ILE A 311 18.75 8.13 -11.17
CA ILE A 311 17.93 7.56 -10.06
C ILE A 311 16.83 6.71 -10.64
N GLN A 312 16.78 5.47 -10.19
CA GLN A 312 15.65 4.59 -10.37
C GLN A 312 14.93 4.45 -9.03
N PRO A 313 13.60 4.67 -8.98
CA PRO A 313 12.86 4.44 -7.76
C PRO A 313 12.97 2.96 -7.35
N THR A 314 13.41 2.73 -6.13
CA THR A 314 13.43 1.40 -5.52
C THR A 314 12.32 1.35 -4.50
N ILE A 315 11.45 0.35 -4.61
CA ILE A 315 10.36 0.14 -3.66
C ILE A 315 10.85 -0.82 -2.60
N ILE A 316 10.88 -0.33 -1.37
CA ILE A 316 11.19 -1.12 -0.19
C ILE A 316 9.85 -1.64 0.37
N THR A 317 9.68 -2.95 0.39
CA THR A 317 8.44 -3.63 0.82
C THR A 317 8.68 -4.54 2.01
N GLY A 318 7.61 -4.95 2.66
CA GLY A 318 7.66 -5.94 3.73
C GLY A 318 8.29 -5.43 5.03
N VAL A 319 9.02 -6.31 5.68
CA VAL A 319 9.70 -6.02 6.96
C VAL A 319 10.79 -4.95 6.81
N GLU A 320 11.40 -4.82 5.63
CA GLU A 320 12.34 -3.71 5.36
C GLU A 320 11.66 -2.34 5.48
N ALA A 321 10.41 -2.20 5.04
CA ALA A 321 9.65 -0.97 5.21
C ALA A 321 9.27 -0.71 6.69
N LEU A 322 8.95 -1.79 7.43
CA LEU A 322 8.78 -1.76 8.89
C LEU A 322 10.12 -1.55 9.60
N GLY A 323 11.23 -1.95 8.97
CA GLY A 323 12.60 -1.82 9.46
C GLY A 323 13.13 -0.38 9.51
N ARG A 324 12.44 0.60 8.88
CA ARG A 324 12.82 2.04 9.06
C ARG A 324 12.75 2.46 10.53
N GLY A 325 11.79 1.93 11.31
CA GLY A 325 11.80 2.06 12.77
C GLY A 325 12.99 1.35 13.43
N ASN A 326 13.46 0.27 12.81
CA ASN A 326 14.61 -0.50 13.26
C ASN A 326 15.94 0.19 12.90
N ASP A 327 15.98 0.91 11.78
CA ASP A 327 17.16 1.69 11.39
C ASP A 327 17.42 2.85 12.36
N LEU A 328 16.36 3.45 12.90
CA LEU A 328 16.47 4.43 13.96
C LEU A 328 17.03 3.80 15.25
N GLN A 329 16.60 2.59 15.60
CA GLN A 329 17.12 1.87 16.76
C GLN A 329 18.59 1.48 16.55
N LYS A 330 18.95 0.93 15.40
CA LYS A 330 20.35 0.64 15.04
C LYS A 330 21.21 1.90 15.04
N LEU A 331 20.67 3.02 14.55
CA LEU A 331 21.36 4.29 14.55
C LEU A 331 21.58 4.79 16.01
N ARG A 332 20.59 4.61 16.88
CA ARG A 332 20.74 4.95 18.31
C ARG A 332 21.75 4.05 19.00
N GLU A 333 21.73 2.75 18.75
CA GLU A 333 22.70 1.80 19.26
C GLU A 333 24.12 2.16 18.77
N PHE A 334 24.26 2.47 17.47
CA PHE A 334 25.52 2.95 16.89
C PHE A 334 26.03 4.23 17.57
N VAL A 335 25.13 5.21 17.80
CA VAL A 335 25.50 6.46 18.48
C VAL A 335 25.92 6.19 19.93
N GLN A 336 25.24 5.28 20.64
CA GLN A 336 25.62 4.87 22.00
C GLN A 336 27.02 4.19 22.02
N ASP A 337 27.26 3.27 21.08
CA ASP A 337 28.56 2.61 20.95
C ASP A 337 29.67 3.62 20.63
N MET A 338 29.39 4.58 19.72
CA MET A 338 30.34 5.63 19.39
C MET A 338 30.61 6.60 20.56
N THR A 339 29.58 6.88 21.36
CA THR A 339 29.72 7.71 22.58
C THR A 339 30.59 6.98 23.62
N ALA A 340 30.41 5.67 23.76
CA ALA A 340 31.25 4.85 24.62
C ALA A 340 32.71 4.81 24.12
N LEU A 341 32.94 4.71 22.81
CA LEU A 341 34.26 4.80 22.19
C LEU A 341 34.91 6.18 22.36
N ALA A 342 34.13 7.25 22.19
CA ALA A 342 34.60 8.62 22.38
C ALA A 342 35.03 8.92 23.81
N SER A 343 34.45 8.24 24.80
CA SER A 343 34.87 8.36 26.21
C SER A 343 36.26 7.81 26.47
N VAL A 344 36.69 6.82 25.63
CA VAL A 344 38.03 6.19 25.70
C VAL A 344 39.04 6.93 24.81
N ASN A 345 38.59 7.38 23.62
CA ASN A 345 39.39 8.13 22.67
C ASN A 345 38.57 9.31 22.09
N PRO A 346 38.84 10.54 22.53
CA PRO A 346 38.10 11.72 22.10
C PRO A 346 38.15 11.97 20.58
N GLN A 347 39.20 11.52 19.89
CA GLN A 347 39.33 11.66 18.43
C GLN A 347 38.29 10.82 17.66
N ALA A 348 37.69 9.82 18.28
CA ALA A 348 36.64 9.04 17.66
C ALA A 348 35.35 9.88 17.40
N ALA A 349 35.10 10.90 18.19
CA ALA A 349 33.96 11.79 18.00
C ALA A 349 34.11 12.68 16.74
N GLU A 350 35.33 13.02 16.35
CA GLU A 350 35.61 13.85 15.17
C GLU A 350 35.34 13.12 13.84
N LEU A 351 35.26 11.78 13.89
CA LEU A 351 34.97 10.97 12.70
C LEU A 351 33.49 10.97 12.32
N ILE A 352 32.60 11.44 13.20
CA ILE A 352 31.16 11.46 12.95
C ILE A 352 30.77 12.80 12.34
N ASN A 353 30.13 12.75 11.17
CA ASN A 353 29.46 13.93 10.62
C ASN A 353 28.11 14.12 11.37
N ILE A 354 28.11 15.06 12.31
CA ILE A 354 26.95 15.34 13.18
C ILE A 354 25.76 15.82 12.34
N ASN A 355 25.98 16.62 11.29
CA ASN A 355 24.91 17.11 10.42
C ASN A 355 24.23 15.97 9.66
N ASP A 356 24.99 15.00 9.13
CA ASP A 356 24.45 13.82 8.47
C ASP A 356 23.69 12.94 9.47
N LEU A 357 24.21 12.79 10.68
CA LEU A 357 23.56 12.03 11.75
C LEU A 357 22.20 12.65 12.13
N ILE A 358 22.14 13.95 12.33
CA ILE A 358 20.91 14.68 12.66
C ILE A 358 19.91 14.56 11.51
N ASN A 359 20.35 14.71 10.26
CA ASN A 359 19.50 14.55 9.08
C ASN A 359 18.90 13.13 8.99
N ARG A 360 19.67 12.08 9.25
CA ARG A 360 19.20 10.69 9.26
C ARG A 360 18.18 10.44 10.37
N ILE A 361 18.43 10.97 11.58
CA ILE A 361 17.49 10.87 12.70
C ILE A 361 16.19 11.61 12.36
N ALA A 362 16.25 12.83 11.85
CA ALA A 362 15.07 13.60 11.47
C ALA A 362 14.27 12.90 10.34
N THR A 363 14.94 12.41 9.30
CA THR A 363 14.31 11.67 8.22
C THR A 363 13.64 10.39 8.73
N SER A 364 14.26 9.66 9.65
CA SER A 364 13.67 8.44 10.22
C SER A 364 12.46 8.71 11.11
N HIS A 365 12.35 9.91 11.66
CA HIS A 365 11.17 10.40 12.38
C HIS A 365 10.11 11.06 11.48
N GLY A 366 10.39 11.20 10.16
CA GLY A 366 9.50 11.90 9.23
C GLY A 366 9.44 13.42 9.47
N ILE A 367 10.46 13.99 10.16
CA ILE A 367 10.55 15.41 10.44
C ILE A 367 11.22 16.11 9.27
N ASP A 368 10.60 17.20 8.81
CA ASP A 368 11.19 18.07 7.80
C ASP A 368 12.40 18.81 8.38
N THR A 369 13.55 18.67 7.71
CA THR A 369 14.80 19.32 8.14
C THR A 369 14.97 20.71 7.54
N GLU A 370 14.11 21.12 6.58
CA GLU A 370 14.18 22.42 5.92
C GLU A 370 13.83 23.53 6.94
N GLY A 371 14.79 24.40 7.22
CA GLY A 371 14.66 25.46 8.22
C GLY A 371 14.87 25.02 9.67
N LEU A 372 14.93 23.71 9.97
CA LEU A 372 15.22 23.20 11.31
C LEU A 372 16.73 23.01 11.56
N ILE A 373 17.45 22.59 10.51
CA ILE A 373 18.90 22.36 10.57
C ILE A 373 19.57 23.43 9.73
N LYS A 374 20.51 24.15 10.35
CA LYS A 374 21.30 25.17 9.64
C LYS A 374 22.23 24.52 8.61
N ASP A 375 22.28 25.07 7.42
CA ASP A 375 23.22 24.65 6.39
C ASP A 375 24.67 25.03 6.79
N GLU A 376 25.67 24.32 6.22
CA GLU A 376 27.08 24.60 6.48
C GLU A 376 27.46 26.06 6.15
N GLU A 377 26.83 26.64 5.13
CA GLU A 377 27.02 28.06 4.77
C GLU A 377 26.48 29.00 5.86
N GLN A 378 25.34 28.70 6.45
CA GLN A 378 24.76 29.48 7.55
C GLN A 378 25.59 29.37 8.83
N ILE A 379 26.09 28.17 9.14
CA ILE A 379 26.98 27.94 10.28
C ILE A 379 28.30 28.70 10.09
N ALA A 380 28.87 28.65 8.89
CA ALA A 380 30.10 29.38 8.55
C ALA A 380 29.90 30.90 8.65
N GLN A 381 28.78 31.44 8.17
CA GLN A 381 28.43 32.86 8.28
C GLN A 381 28.23 33.27 9.72
N GLU A 382 27.50 32.48 10.53
CA GLU A 382 27.33 32.79 11.97
C GLU A 382 28.66 32.72 12.74
N GLN A 383 29.54 31.75 12.42
CA GLN A 383 30.85 31.65 13.02
C GLN A 383 31.73 32.86 12.67
N GLN A 384 31.71 33.29 11.39
CA GLN A 384 32.42 34.51 10.96
C GLN A 384 31.87 35.74 11.66
N GLN A 385 30.55 35.83 11.82
CA GLN A 385 29.92 36.95 12.51
C GLN A 385 30.23 36.98 14.01
N ALA A 386 30.18 35.78 14.66
CA ALA A 386 30.58 35.65 16.06
C ALA A 386 32.06 35.97 16.32
N GLN A 387 32.94 35.57 15.40
CA GLN A 387 34.37 35.94 15.48
C GLN A 387 34.60 37.45 15.26
N ALA A 388 33.85 38.08 14.36
CA ALA A 388 33.88 39.51 14.13
C ALA A 388 33.37 40.30 15.36
N ASP A 389 32.27 39.83 15.97
CA ASP A 389 31.70 40.45 17.15
C ASP A 389 32.62 40.27 18.38
N GLN A 390 33.26 39.12 18.54
CA GLN A 390 34.29 38.91 19.61
C GLN A 390 35.53 39.74 19.38
N ALA A 391 36.02 39.86 18.14
CA ALA A 391 37.15 40.73 17.83
C ALA A 391 36.82 42.21 18.02
N GLY A 392 35.57 42.62 17.69
CA GLY A 392 35.09 43.99 17.98
C GLY A 392 35.00 44.29 19.47
N GLN A 393 34.50 43.32 20.25
CA GLN A 393 34.34 43.46 21.70
C GLN A 393 35.70 43.50 22.41
N ALA A 394 36.65 42.67 22.02
CA ALA A 394 38.03 42.69 22.52
C ALA A 394 38.75 43.99 22.18
N ALA A 395 38.47 44.59 21.02
CA ALA A 395 39.03 45.87 20.63
C ALA A 395 38.42 47.07 21.41
N ILE A 396 37.15 47.00 21.77
CA ILE A 396 36.48 47.98 22.62
C ILE A 396 37.04 47.94 24.06
N ASP A 397 37.24 46.74 24.60
CA ASP A 397 37.79 46.52 25.97
C ASP A 397 39.28 47.01 26.07
N GLN A 398 40.00 47.04 24.94
CA GLN A 398 41.38 47.58 24.91
C GLN A 398 41.45 49.09 24.66
N GLY A 399 40.33 49.81 24.71
CA GLY A 399 40.29 51.29 24.66
C GLY A 399 40.58 51.88 23.25
N MET A 400 40.54 51.09 22.22
CA MET A 400 40.78 51.54 20.81
C MET A 400 39.43 51.88 20.13
N GLY A 401 39.15 53.17 20.13
CA GLY A 401 37.92 53.76 19.67
C GLY A 401 37.59 53.60 18.15
N PRO A 402 37.01 54.62 17.53
CA PRO A 402 36.18 54.50 16.31
C PRO A 402 36.88 54.01 15.01
N ALA A 403 38.19 53.87 15.01
CA ALA A 403 38.95 53.38 13.80
C ALA A 403 38.73 51.87 13.51
N ILE A 404 38.40 51.07 14.57
CA ILE A 404 38.22 49.62 14.42
C ILE A 404 36.75 49.27 14.10
N GLN A 405 35.83 50.18 14.43
CA GLN A 405 34.43 49.98 14.11
C GLN A 405 34.19 49.90 12.58
N GLY A 406 34.94 50.67 11.79
CA GLY A 406 34.93 50.62 10.34
C GLY A 406 35.50 49.31 9.77
N ALA A 407 36.47 48.68 10.47
CA ALA A 407 37.05 47.40 10.08
C ALA A 407 36.13 46.20 10.39
N VAL A 408 35.38 46.25 11.51
CA VAL A 408 34.38 45.27 11.90
C VAL A 408 33.17 45.32 10.96
N ASP A 409 32.73 46.50 10.56
CA ASP A 409 31.71 46.69 9.55
C ASP A 409 32.16 46.17 8.18
N GLY A 410 33.45 46.27 7.81
CA GLY A 410 34.01 45.70 6.60
C GLY A 410 34.07 44.16 6.57
N VAL A 411 34.15 43.48 7.73
CA VAL A 411 34.01 42.03 7.81
C VAL A 411 32.54 41.64 7.64
N ARG A 412 31.64 42.44 8.16
CA ARG A 412 30.19 42.25 8.05
C ARG A 412 29.68 42.36 6.62
N ASP A 413 30.31 43.25 5.85
CA ASP A 413 30.04 43.45 4.42
C ASP A 413 30.87 42.54 3.48
N GLY A 414 31.74 41.68 4.04
CA GLY A 414 32.57 40.74 3.28
C GLY A 414 33.76 41.37 2.54
N SER A 415 34.08 42.65 2.80
CA SER A 415 35.15 43.39 2.18
C SER A 415 36.52 43.19 2.87
N VAL A 416 36.58 42.70 4.10
CA VAL A 416 37.79 42.44 4.88
C VAL A 416 37.69 41.09 5.58
N SER A 417 38.76 40.28 5.57
CA SER A 417 38.72 38.99 6.30
C SER A 417 39.05 39.14 7.78
N PRO A 418 38.50 38.31 8.68
CA PRO A 418 38.77 38.36 10.13
C PRO A 418 40.27 38.20 10.45
N GLU A 419 41.03 37.47 9.65
CA GLU A 419 42.47 37.26 9.77
C GLU A 419 43.26 38.56 9.54
N GLN A 420 42.80 39.42 8.64
CA GLN A 420 43.44 40.70 8.33
C GLN A 420 43.26 41.71 9.49
N ILE A 421 42.14 41.63 10.21
CA ILE A 421 41.93 42.45 11.42
C ILE A 421 42.84 41.97 12.56
N ALA A 422 42.93 40.65 12.76
CA ALA A 422 43.81 40.09 13.79
C ALA A 422 45.26 40.44 13.57
N GLN A 423 45.73 40.48 12.31
CA GLN A 423 47.09 40.91 11.94
C GLN A 423 47.27 42.43 12.12
N ALA A 424 46.25 43.22 11.80
CA ALA A 424 46.34 44.68 11.97
C ALA A 424 46.37 45.10 13.47
N VAL A 425 45.63 44.40 14.34
CA VAL A 425 45.66 44.62 15.78
C VAL A 425 47.00 44.23 16.41
N GLN A 426 47.69 43.19 15.89
CA GLN A 426 49.02 42.80 16.38
C GLN A 426 50.15 43.72 15.91
N GLN A 427 49.94 44.54 14.89
CA GLN A 427 50.95 45.49 14.37
C GLN A 427 50.88 46.90 14.96
N ILE A 428 49.94 47.14 15.88
CA ILE A 428 49.86 48.46 16.56
C ILE A 428 50.88 48.46 17.70
N PRO A 429 51.94 49.31 17.60
CA PRO A 429 52.94 49.38 18.67
C PRO A 429 52.29 49.89 19.95
N GLY A 430 52.48 49.15 21.05
CA GLY A 430 51.97 49.50 22.35
C GLY A 430 52.43 50.91 22.76
N GLY A 431 51.48 51.83 22.94
CA GLY A 431 51.72 53.08 23.60
C GLY A 431 51.94 52.83 25.08
N ASN A 432 53.05 53.31 25.61
CA ASN A 432 53.44 53.40 27.00
C ASN A 432 52.34 54.01 27.86
#